data_024a3f0afc0c7323671a05b49b5c4fe6
#
_entry.id   024a3f0afc0c7323671a05b49b5c4fe6
#
_cell.length_a   1.000
_cell.length_b   1.000
_cell.length_c   1.000
_cell.angle_alpha   90.00
_cell.angle_beta   90.00
_cell.angle_gamma   90.00
#
_symmetry.space_group_name_H-M   'P 1'
#
loop_
_entity.id
_entity.type
_entity.pdbx_description
1 polymer ?
#
loop_
_entity_poly.entity_id
_entity_poly.type
_entity_poly.pdbx_seq_one_letter_code
_entity_poly.pdbx_strand_id
1 'polypeptide(L)'
;EMMFKMDTLIPTDAKLFHKLMDSLLFYANKKNDVIKNCNSIGELHKKDIEKTISIRKKIFSDNKLIDEYIKENPDKLSDEEMQILASWKQSLEGDFYLVKYEKEYALFLHSKEQKVYGVKGITDSFMEKFDGYCPIMIKIRLLPFKRNLIYDGIFFPYQITFGGGMRSSIKVEADTAIQKYGVITSLEDTVLEKKNSDEEMLRFYMKTQDNRDRYYEEIEELSKKSPALEAVYYQEEAGIVARDIKKSLKTQGIKGHFAVLVNAVVTSGVTERELD
;
A
#
# COMPACT_ATOMS: atom_id res chain seq x y z
N GLU A 1 -12.17 -27.03 -9.18
CA GLU A 1 -11.06 -26.16 -9.59
C GLU A 1 -10.78 -25.22 -8.43
N MET A 2 -9.63 -25.41 -7.77
CA MET A 2 -9.23 -24.57 -6.64
C MET A 2 -8.77 -23.23 -7.25
N MET A 3 -9.61 -22.21 -7.20
CA MET A 3 -9.28 -20.88 -7.68
C MET A 3 -8.22 -20.29 -6.73
N PHE A 4 -6.96 -20.21 -7.18
CA PHE A 4 -5.89 -19.62 -6.40
C PHE A 4 -6.21 -18.14 -6.16
N LYS A 5 -6.19 -17.74 -4.90
CA LYS A 5 -6.32 -16.33 -4.52
C LYS A 5 -5.08 -15.60 -5.00
N MET A 6 -5.25 -14.53 -5.77
CA MET A 6 -4.11 -13.78 -6.33
C MET A 6 -3.43 -12.88 -5.29
N ASP A 7 -4.12 -12.56 -4.20
CA ASP A 7 -3.66 -11.73 -3.09
C ASP A 7 -2.93 -12.50 -1.98
N THR A 8 -2.66 -13.81 -2.20
CA THR A 8 -1.84 -14.65 -1.33
C THR A 8 -0.69 -15.29 -2.11
N LEU A 9 0.26 -15.85 -1.40
CA LEU A 9 1.26 -16.73 -2.00
C LEU A 9 0.59 -18.01 -2.53
N ILE A 10 1.15 -18.58 -3.59
CA ILE A 10 0.75 -19.92 -4.01
C ILE A 10 1.15 -20.94 -2.93
N PRO A 11 0.45 -22.09 -2.80
CA PRO A 11 0.67 -23.04 -1.69
C PRO A 11 2.12 -23.54 -1.54
N THR A 12 2.83 -23.70 -2.66
CA THR A 12 4.25 -24.10 -2.65
C THR A 12 5.14 -23.02 -2.03
N ASP A 13 4.88 -21.76 -2.37
CA ASP A 13 5.63 -20.61 -1.86
C ASP A 13 5.30 -20.33 -0.39
N ALA A 14 4.04 -20.48 0.02
CA ALA A 14 3.64 -20.38 1.41
C ALA A 14 4.35 -21.45 2.27
N LYS A 15 4.41 -22.70 1.80
CA LYS A 15 5.17 -23.77 2.48
C LYS A 15 6.66 -23.45 2.55
N LEU A 16 7.24 -22.93 1.49
CA LEU A 16 8.65 -22.53 1.46
C LEU A 16 8.93 -21.41 2.48
N PHE A 17 8.07 -20.37 2.51
CA PHE A 17 8.19 -19.31 3.51
C PHE A 17 8.17 -19.86 4.93
N HIS A 18 7.21 -20.72 5.27
CA HIS A 18 7.13 -21.32 6.60
C HIS A 18 8.36 -22.15 6.92
N LYS A 19 8.82 -22.99 5.98
CA LYS A 19 10.07 -23.77 6.14
C LYS A 19 11.24 -22.87 6.51
N LEU A 20 11.48 -21.82 5.73
CA LEU A 20 12.61 -20.91 5.93
C LEU A 20 12.50 -20.12 7.24
N MET A 21 11.31 -19.60 7.55
CA MET A 21 11.10 -18.85 8.78
C MET A 21 11.26 -19.72 10.02
N ASP A 22 10.70 -20.93 10.00
CA ASP A 22 10.82 -21.88 11.11
C ASP A 22 12.26 -22.33 11.36
N SER A 23 13.00 -22.63 10.30
CA SER A 23 14.40 -22.99 10.38
C SER A 23 15.24 -21.86 10.96
N LEU A 24 15.02 -20.62 10.48
CA LEU A 24 15.74 -19.44 11.00
C LEU A 24 15.37 -19.13 12.46
N LEU A 25 14.10 -19.24 12.84
CA LEU A 25 13.66 -19.08 14.23
C LEU A 25 14.28 -20.09 15.15
N PHE A 26 14.32 -21.37 14.73
CA PHE A 26 14.90 -22.45 15.52
C PHE A 26 16.41 -22.27 15.70
N TYR A 27 17.12 -21.90 14.64
CA TYR A 27 18.55 -21.57 14.70
C TYR A 27 18.82 -20.40 15.64
N ALA A 28 18.06 -19.30 15.49
CA ALA A 28 18.19 -18.13 16.34
C ALA A 28 17.90 -18.44 17.82
N ASN A 29 16.92 -19.32 18.08
CA ASN A 29 16.65 -19.79 19.44
C ASN A 29 17.83 -20.56 20.01
N LYS A 30 18.44 -21.48 19.25
CA LYS A 30 19.63 -22.22 19.68
C LYS A 30 20.81 -21.33 20.02
N LYS A 31 21.03 -20.27 19.24
CA LYS A 31 22.13 -19.30 19.46
C LYS A 31 21.89 -18.41 20.68
N ASN A 32 20.65 -18.08 21.01
CA ASN A 32 20.30 -17.09 22.04
C ASN A 32 19.65 -17.69 23.30
N ASP A 33 19.31 -18.95 23.31
CA ASP A 33 18.65 -19.69 24.41
C ASP A 33 17.41 -18.97 25.00
N VAL A 34 16.60 -18.34 24.12
CA VAL A 34 15.40 -17.59 24.53
C VAL A 34 14.34 -18.55 25.07
N ILE A 35 14.16 -19.69 24.38
CA ILE A 35 13.30 -20.78 24.79
C ILE A 35 14.19 -21.95 25.20
N LYS A 36 14.28 -22.18 26.50
CA LYS A 36 15.08 -23.28 27.06
C LYS A 36 14.46 -24.65 26.77
N ASN A 37 15.31 -25.66 26.60
CA ASN A 37 14.89 -27.04 26.35
C ASN A 37 13.95 -27.17 25.11
N CYS A 38 14.20 -26.38 24.06
CA CYS A 38 13.51 -26.46 22.79
C CYS A 38 14.38 -27.21 21.77
N ASN A 39 14.04 -28.47 21.50
CA ASN A 39 14.86 -29.38 20.69
C ASN A 39 14.33 -29.56 19.25
N SER A 40 13.16 -29.03 18.95
CA SER A 40 12.54 -29.15 17.63
C SER A 40 11.69 -27.93 17.27
N ILE A 41 11.45 -27.73 15.97
CA ILE A 41 10.52 -26.72 15.44
C ILE A 41 9.11 -26.96 15.99
N GLY A 42 8.67 -28.23 16.10
CA GLY A 42 7.37 -28.56 16.66
C GLY A 42 7.20 -28.15 18.13
N GLU A 43 8.28 -28.16 18.91
CA GLU A 43 8.29 -27.66 20.28
C GLU A 43 8.28 -26.10 20.29
N LEU A 44 8.96 -25.47 19.37
CA LEU A 44 8.95 -24.01 19.21
C LEU A 44 7.53 -23.49 18.99
N HIS A 45 6.77 -24.13 18.13
CA HIS A 45 5.37 -23.75 17.83
C HIS A 45 4.40 -23.97 19.01
N LYS A 46 4.72 -24.82 19.94
CA LYS A 46 3.90 -25.08 21.16
C LYS A 46 4.17 -24.08 22.28
N LYS A 47 5.18 -23.24 22.14
CA LYS A 47 5.57 -22.27 23.16
C LYS A 47 4.81 -20.95 23.01
N ASP A 48 4.94 -20.12 24.05
CA ASP A 48 4.35 -18.79 24.11
C ASP A 48 4.74 -17.94 22.89
N ILE A 49 3.77 -17.34 22.26
CA ILE A 49 3.95 -16.48 21.10
C ILE A 49 4.87 -15.29 21.41
N GLU A 50 4.87 -14.77 22.64
CA GLU A 50 5.73 -13.66 23.07
C GLU A 50 7.21 -14.02 22.94
N LYS A 51 7.58 -15.26 23.23
CA LYS A 51 8.96 -15.74 23.07
C LYS A 51 9.35 -15.84 21.61
N THR A 52 8.45 -16.31 20.76
CA THR A 52 8.66 -16.33 19.30
C THR A 52 8.84 -14.93 18.75
N ILE A 53 8.05 -13.95 19.20
CA ILE A 53 8.20 -12.53 18.86
C ILE A 53 9.57 -12.02 19.31
N SER A 54 10.03 -12.39 20.52
CA SER A 54 11.35 -12.00 21.01
C SER A 54 12.49 -12.54 20.15
N ILE A 55 12.40 -13.80 19.69
CA ILE A 55 13.37 -14.39 18.75
C ILE A 55 13.37 -13.63 17.43
N ARG A 56 12.19 -13.33 16.84
CA ARG A 56 12.07 -12.54 15.61
C ARG A 56 12.72 -11.16 15.75
N LYS A 57 12.49 -10.46 16.86
CA LYS A 57 13.14 -9.18 17.12
C LYS A 57 14.66 -9.30 17.09
N LYS A 58 15.22 -10.37 17.65
CA LYS A 58 16.67 -10.61 17.63
C LYS A 58 17.18 -10.90 16.22
N ILE A 59 16.46 -11.65 15.40
CA ILE A 59 16.83 -11.93 14.00
C ILE A 59 16.97 -10.64 13.21
N PHE A 60 16.00 -9.75 13.33
CA PHE A 60 15.92 -8.53 12.53
C PHE A 60 16.55 -7.28 13.17
N SER A 61 17.20 -7.40 14.33
CA SER A 61 17.82 -6.24 15.01
C SER A 61 19.11 -5.77 14.32
N ASP A 62 19.94 -6.71 13.87
CA ASP A 62 21.25 -6.41 13.25
C ASP A 62 21.60 -7.31 12.05
N ASN A 63 20.68 -8.19 11.68
CA ASN A 63 20.80 -9.15 10.57
C ASN A 63 21.94 -10.19 10.69
N LYS A 64 22.74 -10.18 11.76
CA LYS A 64 23.87 -11.12 11.93
C LYS A 64 23.43 -12.57 11.97
N LEU A 65 22.29 -12.85 12.61
CA LEU A 65 21.77 -14.21 12.68
C LEU A 65 21.38 -14.75 11.30
N ILE A 66 20.94 -13.89 10.38
CA ILE A 66 20.67 -14.28 8.99
C ILE A 66 21.96 -14.62 8.28
N ASP A 67 23.01 -13.78 8.42
CA ASP A 67 24.32 -14.01 7.78
C ASP A 67 24.99 -15.27 8.33
N GLU A 68 24.95 -15.50 9.65
CA GLU A 68 25.47 -16.69 10.30
C GLU A 68 24.75 -17.96 9.83
N TYR A 69 23.40 -17.90 9.77
CA TYR A 69 22.60 -19.04 9.32
C TYR A 69 22.90 -19.41 7.86
N ILE A 70 23.00 -18.43 6.98
CA ILE A 70 23.37 -18.65 5.57
C ILE A 70 24.78 -19.24 5.45
N LYS A 71 25.74 -18.71 6.22
CA LYS A 71 27.13 -19.19 6.21
C LYS A 71 27.25 -20.62 6.72
N GLU A 72 26.57 -20.94 7.81
CA GLU A 72 26.62 -22.31 8.41
C GLU A 72 25.77 -23.30 7.60
N ASN A 73 24.68 -22.83 7.00
CA ASN A 73 23.71 -23.61 6.21
C ASN A 73 23.37 -24.98 6.83
N PRO A 74 22.91 -25.04 8.10
CA PRO A 74 22.73 -26.28 8.82
C PRO A 74 21.64 -27.18 8.21
N ASP A 75 20.68 -26.57 7.52
CA ASP A 75 19.55 -27.27 6.89
C ASP A 75 19.80 -27.58 5.41
N LYS A 76 21.02 -27.35 4.90
CA LYS A 76 21.43 -27.59 3.50
C LYS A 76 20.49 -26.95 2.49
N LEU A 77 20.18 -25.69 2.71
CA LEU A 77 19.35 -24.90 1.82
C LEU A 77 20.02 -24.73 0.44
N SER A 78 19.17 -24.67 -0.59
CA SER A 78 19.63 -24.36 -1.94
C SER A 78 20.07 -22.88 -2.07
N ASP A 79 20.76 -22.54 -3.15
CA ASP A 79 21.18 -21.17 -3.41
C ASP A 79 19.98 -20.21 -3.51
N GLU A 80 18.87 -20.64 -4.12
CA GLU A 80 17.63 -19.85 -4.19
C GLU A 80 17.05 -19.59 -2.79
N GLU A 81 17.00 -20.60 -1.94
CA GLU A 81 16.52 -20.48 -0.56
C GLU A 81 17.42 -19.55 0.28
N MET A 82 18.73 -19.63 0.10
CA MET A 82 19.68 -18.71 0.76
C MET A 82 19.54 -17.27 0.25
N GLN A 83 19.29 -17.06 -1.04
CA GLN A 83 19.01 -15.73 -1.59
C GLN A 83 17.71 -15.12 -1.02
N ILE A 84 16.67 -15.92 -0.87
CA ILE A 84 15.42 -15.46 -0.22
C ILE A 84 15.72 -15.00 1.22
N LEU A 85 16.44 -15.79 2.01
CA LEU A 85 16.83 -15.40 3.36
C LEU A 85 17.70 -14.14 3.40
N ALA A 86 18.66 -14.03 2.47
CA ALA A 86 19.51 -12.84 2.36
C ALA A 86 18.69 -11.57 2.07
N SER A 87 17.64 -11.68 1.27
CA SER A 87 16.75 -10.55 0.97
C SER A 87 15.98 -10.06 2.19
N TRP A 88 15.73 -10.92 3.19
CA TRP A 88 15.03 -10.53 4.43
C TRP A 88 15.78 -9.50 5.27
N LYS A 89 17.09 -9.31 5.01
CA LYS A 89 17.87 -8.21 5.62
C LYS A 89 17.36 -6.81 5.22
N GLN A 90 16.63 -6.71 4.12
CA GLN A 90 16.00 -5.48 3.65
C GLN A 90 14.59 -5.29 4.22
N SER A 91 14.23 -6.02 5.28
CA SER A 91 12.90 -5.93 5.89
C SER A 91 12.56 -4.50 6.34
N LEU A 92 11.28 -4.15 6.24
CA LEU A 92 10.75 -2.87 6.68
C LEU A 92 9.72 -3.09 7.79
N GLU A 93 10.07 -2.71 9.02
CA GLU A 93 9.12 -2.70 10.15
C GLU A 93 8.56 -1.30 10.35
N GLY A 94 7.25 -1.19 10.54
CA GLY A 94 6.62 0.10 10.78
C GLY A 94 5.16 -0.01 11.18
N ASP A 95 4.57 1.16 11.36
CA ASP A 95 3.14 1.34 11.53
C ASP A 95 2.55 1.72 10.19
N PHE A 96 1.53 0.98 9.77
CA PHE A 96 0.89 1.14 8.46
C PHE A 96 -0.62 1.25 8.61
N TYR A 97 -1.24 1.97 7.68
CA TYR A 97 -2.67 1.89 7.46
C TYR A 97 -2.95 0.89 6.34
N LEU A 98 -3.65 -0.20 6.63
CA LEU A 98 -4.26 -1.05 5.62
C LEU A 98 -5.44 -0.28 5.03
N VAL A 99 -5.32 0.20 3.80
CA VAL A 99 -6.24 1.18 3.22
C VAL A 99 -7.18 0.60 2.17
N LYS A 100 -6.79 -0.50 1.53
CA LYS A 100 -7.59 -1.11 0.45
C LYS A 100 -7.17 -2.55 0.18
N TYR A 101 -8.11 -3.35 -0.30
CA TYR A 101 -7.87 -4.70 -0.82
C TYR A 101 -7.96 -4.65 -2.35
N GLU A 102 -6.89 -5.05 -3.02
CA GLU A 102 -6.83 -5.21 -4.45
C GLU A 102 -6.81 -6.70 -4.83
N LYS A 103 -6.92 -6.98 -6.12
CA LYS A 103 -6.98 -8.37 -6.61
C LYS A 103 -5.71 -9.17 -6.32
N GLU A 104 -4.55 -8.51 -6.37
CA GLU A 104 -3.23 -9.16 -6.27
C GLU A 104 -2.54 -8.96 -4.92
N TYR A 105 -2.96 -7.97 -4.15
CA TYR A 105 -2.37 -7.62 -2.85
C TYR A 105 -3.29 -6.69 -2.05
N ALA A 106 -2.99 -6.51 -0.79
CA ALA A 106 -3.56 -5.45 0.03
C ALA A 106 -2.63 -4.23 0.05
N LEU A 107 -3.21 -3.02 0.09
CA LEU A 107 -2.46 -1.75 0.09
C LEU A 107 -2.23 -1.27 1.52
N PHE A 108 -0.96 -1.05 1.85
CA PHE A 108 -0.48 -0.56 3.13
C PHE A 108 0.21 0.79 2.97
N LEU A 109 -0.40 1.86 3.49
CA LEU A 109 0.21 3.18 3.56
C LEU A 109 1.11 3.25 4.80
N HIS A 110 2.40 3.50 4.63
CA HIS A 110 3.33 3.71 5.75
C HIS A 110 3.02 5.04 6.46
N SER A 111 2.81 5.00 7.78
CA SER A 111 2.30 6.14 8.55
C SER A 111 3.22 7.37 8.59
N LYS A 112 4.52 7.21 8.30
CA LYS A 112 5.52 8.30 8.34
C LYS A 112 6.10 8.64 6.97
N GLU A 113 6.34 7.64 6.12
CA GLU A 113 7.03 7.85 4.83
C GLU A 113 6.10 8.24 3.69
N GLN A 114 4.78 8.15 3.91
CA GLN A 114 3.76 8.43 2.88
C GLN A 114 3.98 7.65 1.59
N LYS A 115 4.37 6.40 1.71
CA LYS A 115 4.53 5.44 0.61
C LYS A 115 3.53 4.31 0.76
N VAL A 116 3.03 3.79 -0.37
CA VAL A 116 2.07 2.69 -0.38
C VAL A 116 2.73 1.42 -0.88
N TYR A 117 2.57 0.37 -0.11
CA TYR A 117 3.12 -0.96 -0.36
C TYR A 117 2.02 -1.95 -0.69
N GLY A 118 2.21 -2.73 -1.76
CA GLY A 118 1.35 -3.84 -2.14
C GLY A 118 1.84 -5.13 -1.50
N VAL A 119 1.12 -5.64 -0.50
CA VAL A 119 1.55 -6.77 0.33
C VAL A 119 0.62 -7.96 0.14
N LYS A 120 1.18 -9.13 -0.14
CA LYS A 120 0.43 -10.39 -0.22
C LYS A 120 0.28 -11.05 1.13
N GLY A 121 -0.86 -11.70 1.33
CA GLY A 121 -1.03 -12.68 2.40
C GLY A 121 -0.13 -13.91 2.18
N ILE A 122 0.17 -14.66 3.24
CA ILE A 122 0.94 -15.90 3.13
C ILE A 122 -0.01 -17.05 2.76
N THR A 123 -0.86 -17.47 3.67
CA THR A 123 -1.86 -18.54 3.47
C THR A 123 -3.26 -17.95 3.25
N ASP A 124 -3.61 -16.97 4.09
CA ASP A 124 -4.90 -16.29 4.04
C ASP A 124 -4.70 -14.84 3.62
N SER A 125 -5.68 -14.29 2.90
CA SER A 125 -5.67 -12.89 2.49
C SER A 125 -5.90 -11.96 3.69
N PHE A 126 -5.44 -10.72 3.56
CA PHE A 126 -5.75 -9.70 4.56
C PHE A 126 -7.25 -9.38 4.58
N MET A 127 -7.92 -9.49 3.44
CA MET A 127 -9.38 -9.30 3.37
C MET A 127 -10.12 -10.31 4.25
N GLU A 128 -9.70 -11.58 4.24
CA GLU A 128 -10.27 -12.62 5.11
C GLU A 128 -9.92 -12.42 6.57
N LYS A 129 -8.67 -12.01 6.88
CA LYS A 129 -8.21 -11.77 8.26
C LYS A 129 -8.96 -10.63 8.95
N PHE A 130 -9.48 -9.67 8.20
CA PHE A 130 -10.13 -8.47 8.72
C PHE A 130 -11.57 -8.29 8.22
N ASP A 131 -12.20 -9.34 7.67
CA ASP A 131 -13.59 -9.31 7.17
C ASP A 131 -13.88 -8.13 6.22
N GLY A 132 -12.88 -7.76 5.41
CA GLY A 132 -12.96 -6.63 4.49
C GLY A 132 -12.97 -5.24 5.13
N TYR A 133 -12.82 -5.13 6.45
CA TYR A 133 -12.79 -3.84 7.14
C TYR A 133 -11.50 -3.07 6.83
N CYS A 134 -11.61 -1.78 6.50
CA CYS A 134 -10.50 -0.82 6.33
C CYS A 134 -11.02 0.63 6.49
N PRO A 135 -10.16 1.61 6.83
CA PRO A 135 -8.75 1.45 7.14
C PRO A 135 -8.51 0.86 8.54
N ILE A 136 -7.43 0.11 8.68
CA ILE A 136 -6.95 -0.43 9.96
C ILE A 136 -5.51 0.01 10.16
N MET A 137 -5.15 0.50 11.35
CA MET A 137 -3.77 0.74 11.71
C MET A 137 -3.13 -0.53 12.25
N ILE A 138 -1.98 -0.92 11.70
CA ILE A 138 -1.32 -2.19 11.99
C ILE A 138 0.18 -1.97 12.12
N LYS A 139 0.79 -2.50 13.19
CA LYS A 139 2.23 -2.68 13.25
C LYS A 139 2.60 -4.00 12.58
N ILE A 140 3.46 -3.95 11.56
CA ILE A 140 3.81 -5.09 10.73
C ILE A 140 5.24 -4.96 10.20
N ARG A 141 5.90 -6.10 9.96
CA ARG A 141 7.18 -6.15 9.24
C ARG A 141 6.96 -6.72 7.86
N LEU A 142 7.35 -5.96 6.85
CA LEU A 142 7.33 -6.39 5.45
C LEU A 142 8.65 -7.06 5.08
N LEU A 143 8.56 -8.14 4.32
CA LEU A 143 9.69 -8.93 3.84
C LEU A 143 9.63 -9.07 2.31
N PRO A 144 10.77 -8.95 1.62
CA PRO A 144 10.89 -9.44 0.25
C PRO A 144 10.73 -10.96 0.23
N PHE A 145 9.98 -11.46 -0.73
CA PHE A 145 9.87 -12.90 -0.99
C PHE A 145 9.71 -13.15 -2.48
N LYS A 146 10.78 -13.59 -3.12
CA LYS A 146 10.87 -13.66 -4.58
C LYS A 146 10.51 -12.29 -5.18
N ARG A 147 9.48 -12.20 -6.03
CA ARG A 147 9.01 -10.95 -6.66
C ARG A 147 7.85 -10.28 -5.91
N ASN A 148 7.59 -10.67 -4.67
CA ASN A 148 6.47 -10.15 -3.90
C ASN A 148 6.97 -9.51 -2.60
N LEU A 149 6.15 -8.60 -2.06
CA LEU A 149 6.20 -8.23 -0.67
C LEU A 149 5.18 -9.05 0.12
N ILE A 150 5.62 -9.61 1.21
CA ILE A 150 4.80 -10.32 2.19
C ILE A 150 5.05 -9.74 3.59
N TYR A 151 4.40 -10.26 4.60
CA TYR A 151 4.75 -9.95 5.99
C TYR A 151 5.49 -11.14 6.63
N ASP A 152 6.11 -10.92 7.79
CA ASP A 152 6.91 -11.95 8.48
C ASP A 152 6.09 -13.02 9.20
N GLY A 153 4.77 -13.06 8.97
CA GLY A 153 3.83 -14.01 9.60
C GLY A 153 3.17 -13.48 10.88
N ILE A 154 3.60 -12.30 11.39
CA ILE A 154 3.02 -11.68 12.59
C ILE A 154 2.67 -10.23 12.29
N PHE A 155 1.54 -9.77 12.82
CA PHE A 155 1.14 -8.37 12.80
C PHE A 155 0.34 -8.03 14.06
N PHE A 156 0.31 -6.75 14.41
CA PHE A 156 -0.38 -6.24 15.60
C PHE A 156 -1.32 -5.11 15.19
N PRO A 157 -2.62 -5.39 15.05
CA PRO A 157 -3.60 -4.34 14.79
C PRO A 157 -3.77 -3.47 16.03
N TYR A 158 -3.83 -2.16 15.83
CA TYR A 158 -4.19 -1.22 16.88
C TYR A 158 -5.70 -1.23 17.08
N GLN A 159 -6.15 -1.22 18.32
CA GLN A 159 -7.58 -1.12 18.65
C GLN A 159 -8.07 0.33 18.54
N ILE A 160 -8.05 0.84 17.32
CA ILE A 160 -8.43 2.22 17.00
C ILE A 160 -9.52 2.19 15.94
N THR A 161 -10.58 2.96 16.15
CA THR A 161 -11.63 3.16 15.15
C THR A 161 -11.52 4.59 14.60
N PHE A 162 -11.47 4.72 13.28
CA PHE A 162 -11.36 6.02 12.62
C PHE A 162 -12.75 6.60 12.31
N GLY A 163 -12.99 7.86 12.68
CA GLY A 163 -14.15 8.61 12.24
C GLY A 163 -14.11 8.96 10.75
N GLY A 164 -15.24 9.42 10.18
CA GLY A 164 -15.37 9.68 8.74
C GLY A 164 -14.32 10.62 8.17
N GLY A 165 -14.01 11.72 8.86
CA GLY A 165 -12.98 12.67 8.42
C GLY A 165 -11.57 12.04 8.35
N MET A 166 -11.18 11.26 9.36
CA MET A 166 -9.88 10.57 9.37
C MET A 166 -9.80 9.51 8.28
N ARG A 167 -10.88 8.75 8.04
CA ARG A 167 -10.94 7.77 6.93
C ARG A 167 -10.73 8.44 5.58
N SER A 168 -11.38 9.59 5.34
CA SER A 168 -11.20 10.38 4.12
C SER A 168 -9.76 10.86 3.98
N SER A 169 -9.18 11.40 5.06
CA SER A 169 -7.79 11.88 5.06
C SER A 169 -6.79 10.77 4.73
N ILE A 170 -6.90 9.60 5.38
CA ILE A 170 -6.04 8.43 5.11
C ILE A 170 -6.16 7.98 3.65
N LYS A 171 -7.38 7.96 3.10
CA LYS A 171 -7.60 7.59 1.70
C LYS A 171 -6.94 8.58 0.74
N VAL A 172 -7.13 9.88 0.94
CA VAL A 172 -6.52 10.93 0.11
C VAL A 172 -5.01 10.84 0.17
N GLU A 173 -4.44 10.58 1.36
CA GLU A 173 -2.99 10.42 1.53
C GLU A 173 -2.46 9.19 0.78
N ALA A 174 -3.18 8.07 0.84
CA ALA A 174 -2.81 6.86 0.10
C ALA A 174 -2.89 7.09 -1.42
N ASP A 175 -3.97 7.70 -1.91
CA ASP A 175 -4.16 8.00 -3.34
C ASP A 175 -3.05 8.95 -3.84
N THR A 176 -2.66 9.94 -3.03
CA THR A 176 -1.54 10.85 -3.35
C THR A 176 -0.21 10.11 -3.39
N ALA A 177 0.05 9.26 -2.42
CA ALA A 177 1.28 8.47 -2.38
C ALA A 177 1.39 7.53 -3.59
N ILE A 178 0.28 6.89 -3.98
CA ILE A 178 0.21 6.04 -5.17
C ILE A 178 0.46 6.87 -6.45
N GLN A 179 -0.12 8.06 -6.52
CA GLN A 179 0.09 8.96 -7.67
C GLN A 179 1.57 9.37 -7.77
N LYS A 180 2.20 9.68 -6.65
CA LYS A 180 3.57 10.19 -6.58
C LYS A 180 4.63 9.12 -6.79
N TYR A 181 4.45 7.96 -6.18
CA TYR A 181 5.48 6.92 -6.11
C TYR A 181 5.05 5.58 -6.72
N GLY A 182 3.77 5.44 -7.11
CA GLY A 182 3.20 4.16 -7.46
C GLY A 182 2.96 3.27 -6.24
N VAL A 183 2.59 2.01 -6.50
CA VAL A 183 2.52 0.97 -5.46
C VAL A 183 3.84 0.22 -5.44
N ILE A 184 4.49 0.19 -4.27
CA ILE A 184 5.77 -0.49 -4.08
C ILE A 184 5.49 -1.97 -3.81
N THR A 185 5.94 -2.84 -4.69
CA THR A 185 5.78 -4.31 -4.59
C THR A 185 7.09 -5.06 -4.36
N SER A 186 8.21 -4.33 -4.29
CA SER A 186 9.55 -4.85 -3.97
C SER A 186 10.30 -3.83 -3.12
N LEU A 187 11.13 -4.31 -2.17
CA LEU A 187 12.05 -3.45 -1.40
C LEU A 187 13.44 -3.36 -2.06
N GLU A 188 13.69 -4.19 -3.07
CA GLU A 188 14.97 -4.20 -3.79
C GLU A 188 15.10 -3.06 -4.80
N ASP A 189 13.96 -2.60 -5.31
CA ASP A 189 13.94 -1.45 -6.21
C ASP A 189 14.09 -0.19 -5.38
N THR A 190 15.19 0.50 -5.59
CA THR A 190 15.26 1.93 -5.27
C THR A 190 14.01 2.54 -5.88
N VAL A 191 13.12 3.07 -5.04
CA VAL A 191 11.88 3.71 -5.49
C VAL A 191 12.29 4.81 -6.45
N LEU A 192 12.35 4.49 -7.73
CA LEU A 192 12.40 5.50 -8.79
C LEU A 192 11.09 6.25 -8.62
N GLU A 193 11.19 7.47 -8.10
CA GLU A 193 10.04 8.37 -8.10
C GLU A 193 9.44 8.27 -9.50
N LYS A 194 8.22 7.75 -9.57
CA LYS A 194 7.47 7.78 -10.81
C LYS A 194 7.32 9.27 -11.08
N LYS A 195 8.14 9.81 -11.99
CA LYS A 195 8.04 11.21 -12.41
C LYS A 195 6.71 11.34 -13.15
N ASN A 196 5.62 11.46 -12.39
CA ASN A 196 4.39 11.92 -12.97
C ASN A 196 4.65 13.32 -13.51
N SER A 197 4.14 13.57 -14.69
CA SER A 197 4.27 14.92 -15.25
C SER A 197 3.57 15.92 -14.31
N ASP A 198 4.06 17.15 -14.27
CA ASP A 198 3.41 18.24 -13.52
C ASP A 198 1.92 18.37 -13.89
N GLU A 199 1.56 18.04 -15.13
CA GLU A 199 0.19 17.98 -15.60
C GLU A 199 -0.66 16.91 -14.91
N GLU A 200 -0.14 15.67 -14.79
CA GLU A 200 -0.84 14.58 -14.12
C GLU A 200 -1.04 14.88 -12.64
N MET A 201 -0.06 15.50 -12.00
CA MET A 201 -0.15 15.94 -10.61
C MET A 201 -1.20 17.03 -10.43
N LEU A 202 -1.21 18.04 -11.29
CA LEU A 202 -2.19 19.12 -11.27
C LEU A 202 -3.62 18.59 -11.45
N ARG A 203 -3.85 17.72 -12.43
CA ARG A 203 -5.15 17.07 -12.64
C ARG A 203 -5.59 16.23 -11.43
N PHE A 204 -4.66 15.53 -10.79
CA PHE A 204 -4.94 14.76 -9.58
C PHE A 204 -5.34 15.68 -8.42
N TYR A 205 -4.61 16.76 -8.17
CA TYR A 205 -4.93 17.70 -7.08
C TYR A 205 -6.28 18.39 -7.29
N MET A 206 -6.66 18.67 -8.53
CA MET A 206 -7.94 19.29 -8.86
C MET A 206 -9.14 18.35 -8.92
N LYS A 207 -8.95 17.04 -8.82
CA LYS A 207 -9.97 16.02 -9.08
C LYS A 207 -11.15 16.04 -8.10
N THR A 208 -10.91 16.25 -6.80
CA THR A 208 -11.94 16.26 -5.75
C THR A 208 -11.86 17.55 -4.93
N GLN A 209 -12.97 17.91 -4.23
CA GLN A 209 -12.94 19.06 -3.33
C GLN A 209 -11.90 18.88 -2.22
N ASP A 210 -11.87 17.71 -1.58
CA ASP A 210 -10.90 17.39 -0.53
C ASP A 210 -9.45 17.55 -0.99
N ASN A 211 -9.15 17.16 -2.25
CA ASN A 211 -7.83 17.37 -2.83
C ASN A 211 -7.54 18.86 -3.03
N ARG A 212 -8.48 19.61 -3.60
CA ARG A 212 -8.29 21.05 -3.84
C ARG A 212 -8.05 21.83 -2.55
N ASP A 213 -8.79 21.49 -1.50
CA ASP A 213 -8.63 22.15 -0.20
C ASP A 213 -7.28 21.79 0.46
N ARG A 214 -6.81 20.56 0.27
CA ARG A 214 -5.57 20.06 0.85
C ARG A 214 -4.32 20.50 0.12
N TYR A 215 -4.37 20.56 -1.20
CA TYR A 215 -3.22 20.84 -2.07
C TYR A 215 -3.31 22.21 -2.74
N TYR A 216 -3.96 23.17 -2.06
CA TYR A 216 -4.17 24.51 -2.59
C TYR A 216 -2.87 25.19 -3.00
N GLU A 217 -1.83 25.11 -2.17
CA GLU A 217 -0.52 25.73 -2.42
C GLU A 217 0.18 25.09 -3.61
N GLU A 218 0.16 23.76 -3.70
CA GLU A 218 0.76 23.00 -4.80
C GLU A 218 0.03 23.24 -6.13
N ILE A 219 -1.29 23.38 -6.10
CA ILE A 219 -2.08 23.74 -7.28
C ILE A 219 -1.68 25.12 -7.79
N GLU A 220 -1.57 26.10 -6.89
CA GLU A 220 -1.16 27.45 -7.21
C GLU A 220 0.26 27.50 -7.79
N GLU A 221 1.20 26.76 -7.18
CA GLU A 221 2.58 26.67 -7.66
C GLU A 221 2.65 26.01 -9.05
N LEU A 222 2.01 24.85 -9.23
CA LEU A 222 2.01 24.15 -10.51
C LEU A 222 1.33 24.94 -11.62
N SER A 223 0.19 25.60 -11.36
CA SER A 223 -0.54 26.37 -12.36
C SER A 223 0.28 27.54 -12.91
N LYS A 224 1.15 28.14 -12.10
CA LYS A 224 2.01 29.26 -12.49
C LYS A 224 3.33 28.86 -13.16
N LYS A 225 3.66 27.57 -13.15
CA LYS A 225 4.97 27.06 -13.61
C LYS A 225 5.16 27.17 -15.12
N SER A 226 4.10 27.06 -15.91
CA SER A 226 4.13 27.24 -17.37
C SER A 226 2.75 27.57 -17.94
N PRO A 227 2.68 28.23 -19.11
CA PRO A 227 1.41 28.48 -19.79
C PRO A 227 0.61 27.21 -20.12
N ALA A 228 1.29 26.08 -20.35
CA ALA A 228 0.64 24.81 -20.61
C ALA A 228 -0.08 24.30 -19.36
N LEU A 229 0.54 24.42 -18.18
CA LEU A 229 -0.06 24.03 -16.90
C LEU A 229 -1.17 24.99 -16.48
N GLU A 230 -1.03 26.28 -16.77
CA GLU A 230 -2.09 27.24 -16.57
C GLU A 230 -3.34 26.90 -17.41
N ALA A 231 -3.15 26.50 -18.66
CA ALA A 231 -4.25 26.04 -19.51
C ALA A 231 -4.93 24.76 -18.94
N VAL A 232 -4.15 23.81 -18.40
CA VAL A 232 -4.68 22.63 -17.72
C VAL A 232 -5.50 23.02 -16.48
N TYR A 233 -5.01 23.95 -15.68
CA TYR A 233 -5.73 24.46 -14.51
C TYR A 233 -7.11 25.01 -14.90
N TYR A 234 -7.17 25.90 -15.88
CA TYR A 234 -8.44 26.46 -16.32
C TYR A 234 -9.37 25.42 -16.96
N GLN A 235 -8.82 24.43 -17.65
CA GLN A 235 -9.61 23.33 -18.20
C GLN A 235 -10.28 22.50 -17.10
N GLU A 236 -9.56 22.18 -16.02
CA GLU A 236 -10.12 21.46 -14.88
C GLU A 236 -11.14 22.29 -14.11
N GLU A 237 -10.87 23.59 -13.90
CA GLU A 237 -11.83 24.52 -13.31
C GLU A 237 -13.13 24.60 -14.10
N ALA A 238 -13.04 24.79 -15.41
CA ALA A 238 -14.20 24.81 -16.29
C ALA A 238 -15.02 23.51 -16.20
N GLY A 239 -14.34 22.35 -16.11
CA GLY A 239 -14.98 21.06 -15.91
C GLY A 239 -15.71 20.92 -14.57
N ILE A 240 -15.18 21.53 -13.49
CA ILE A 240 -15.82 21.55 -12.17
C ILE A 240 -17.09 22.40 -12.24
N VAL A 241 -16.98 23.62 -12.74
CA VAL A 241 -18.10 24.55 -12.89
C VAL A 241 -19.22 23.95 -13.75
N ALA A 242 -18.86 23.33 -14.88
CA ALA A 242 -19.81 22.68 -15.76
C ALA A 242 -20.60 21.55 -15.06
N ARG A 243 -19.91 20.77 -14.20
CA ARG A 243 -20.58 19.71 -13.40
C ARG A 243 -21.57 20.29 -12.37
N ASP A 244 -21.19 21.38 -11.72
CA ASP A 244 -22.03 22.02 -10.71
C ASP A 244 -23.27 22.67 -11.34
N ILE A 245 -23.10 23.37 -12.48
CA ILE A 245 -24.21 23.90 -13.26
C ILE A 245 -25.13 22.77 -13.74
N LYS A 246 -24.56 21.69 -14.31
CA LYS A 246 -25.35 20.53 -14.73
C LYS A 246 -26.17 19.92 -13.58
N LYS A 247 -25.59 19.82 -12.38
CA LYS A 247 -26.27 19.33 -11.19
C LYS A 247 -27.43 20.27 -10.79
N SER A 248 -27.20 21.59 -10.82
CA SER A 248 -28.19 22.60 -10.52
C SER A 248 -29.36 22.58 -11.51
N LEU A 249 -29.08 22.54 -12.81
CA LEU A 249 -30.10 22.44 -13.86
C LEU A 249 -30.93 21.18 -13.74
N LYS A 250 -30.29 20.04 -13.45
CA LYS A 250 -30.97 18.75 -13.22
C LYS A 250 -31.92 18.83 -12.03
N THR A 251 -31.51 19.48 -10.95
CA THR A 251 -32.35 19.66 -9.76
C THR A 251 -33.59 20.52 -10.04
N GLN A 252 -33.48 21.46 -10.96
CA GLN A 252 -34.56 22.32 -11.41
C GLN A 252 -35.44 21.67 -12.52
N GLY A 253 -35.13 20.44 -12.92
CA GLY A 253 -35.84 19.73 -13.98
C GLY A 253 -35.57 20.22 -15.39
N ILE A 254 -34.54 21.06 -15.59
CA ILE A 254 -34.15 21.63 -16.88
C ILE A 254 -33.36 20.58 -17.64
N LYS A 255 -33.76 20.29 -18.88
CA LYS A 255 -33.13 19.33 -19.79
C LYS A 255 -32.60 20.06 -21.02
N GLY A 256 -31.49 19.59 -21.59
CA GLY A 256 -30.89 20.15 -22.80
C GLY A 256 -29.37 20.05 -22.79
N HIS A 257 -28.76 20.65 -23.82
CA HIS A 257 -27.32 20.80 -23.94
C HIS A 257 -26.96 22.28 -23.62
N PHE A 258 -25.87 22.48 -22.94
CA PHE A 258 -25.47 23.79 -22.44
C PHE A 258 -23.97 23.97 -22.64
N ALA A 259 -23.56 25.05 -23.28
CA ALA A 259 -22.17 25.49 -23.27
C ALA A 259 -21.95 26.43 -22.06
N VAL A 260 -20.93 26.17 -21.30
CA VAL A 260 -20.60 26.88 -20.06
C VAL A 260 -19.24 27.52 -20.20
N LEU A 261 -19.15 28.79 -19.93
CA LEU A 261 -17.90 29.56 -19.87
C LEU A 261 -17.86 30.31 -18.53
N VAL A 262 -16.83 30.01 -17.73
CA VAL A 262 -16.54 30.73 -16.47
C VAL A 262 -17.82 31.04 -15.65
N ASN A 263 -18.41 30.11 -15.00
CA ASN A 263 -19.57 30.27 -14.13
C ASN A 263 -20.89 30.71 -14.81
N ALA A 264 -20.95 30.77 -16.12
CA ALA A 264 -22.15 31.17 -16.83
C ALA A 264 -22.47 30.21 -17.98
N VAL A 265 -23.77 29.96 -18.18
CA VAL A 265 -24.27 29.33 -19.40
C VAL A 265 -24.25 30.36 -20.49
N VAL A 266 -23.47 30.15 -21.53
CA VAL A 266 -23.36 31.12 -22.68
C VAL A 266 -24.28 30.78 -23.82
N THR A 267 -24.65 29.50 -23.95
CA THR A 267 -25.65 29.06 -24.93
C THR A 267 -26.31 27.76 -24.47
N SER A 268 -27.49 27.46 -25.02
CA SER A 268 -28.22 26.22 -24.73
C SER A 268 -28.96 25.78 -25.98
N GLY A 269 -29.13 24.46 -26.14
CA GLY A 269 -29.85 23.85 -27.25
C GLY A 269 -30.53 22.54 -26.80
N VAL A 270 -31.48 22.07 -27.61
CA VAL A 270 -32.14 20.77 -27.42
C VAL A 270 -31.21 19.64 -27.89
N THR A 271 -30.35 19.93 -28.85
CA THR A 271 -29.33 19.02 -29.39
C THR A 271 -27.93 19.66 -29.30
N GLU A 272 -26.90 18.84 -29.29
CA GLU A 272 -25.52 19.30 -29.24
C GLU A 272 -25.13 20.17 -30.46
N ARG A 273 -25.72 19.90 -31.63
CA ARG A 273 -25.49 20.67 -32.86
C ARG A 273 -26.04 22.10 -32.82
N GLU A 274 -26.90 22.41 -31.89
CA GLU A 274 -27.45 23.78 -31.73
C GLU A 274 -26.57 24.62 -30.80
N LEU A 275 -25.46 24.10 -30.32
CA LEU A 275 -24.48 24.80 -29.50
C LEU A 275 -23.39 25.49 -30.35
N ASP A 276 -23.19 25.02 -31.58
CA ASP A 276 -22.25 25.60 -32.56
C ASP A 276 -22.86 26.85 -33.22
#